data_86baa4e25472c874397d531d012ae471
#
_entry.id   86baa4e25472c874397d531d012ae471
#
_cell.length_a   1.000
_cell.length_b   1.000
_cell.length_c   1.000
_cell.angle_alpha   90.00
_cell.angle_beta   90.00
_cell.angle_gamma   90.00
#
_symmetry.space_group_name_H-M   'P 1'
#
loop_
_entity.id
_entity.type
_entity.pdbx_description
1 polymer ?
#
loop_
_entity_poly.entity_id
_entity_poly.type
_entity_poly.pdbx_seq_one_letter_code
_entity_poly.pdbx_strand_id
1 'polypeptide(L)'
;MAENVTEQIGKITLDLTHYPGEDLYCDGKVEDELLSIVKDYAQVEYRQIIEEKKSWPILYHLSPLRENIVDWIPMKHTEKVLEVGSGCGAITGALSRKAGEVTCVDLSKKRSTINAYRHAECENVTIHVGNFKDIEPDLPDNFDYIFLIGVFEYGQSYMGCLLYTSPS
;
A
#
# COMPACT_ATOMS: atom_id res chain seq x y z
N MET A 1 -24.65 -2.17 -11.94
CA MET A 1 -23.26 -2.65 -12.05
C MET A 1 -22.40 -1.40 -11.96
N ALA A 2 -21.53 -1.28 -10.95
CA ALA A 2 -20.56 -0.19 -10.88
C ALA A 2 -19.63 -0.30 -12.10
N GLU A 3 -19.38 0.80 -12.81
CA GLU A 3 -18.37 0.80 -13.85
C GLU A 3 -17.02 0.57 -13.17
N ASN A 4 -16.28 -0.45 -13.62
CA ASN A 4 -14.90 -0.66 -13.16
C ASN A 4 -14.06 0.55 -13.58
N VAL A 5 -13.75 1.42 -12.62
CA VAL A 5 -12.92 2.59 -12.87
C VAL A 5 -11.49 2.21 -12.49
N THR A 6 -10.60 2.15 -13.48
CA THR A 6 -9.19 1.84 -13.25
C THR A 6 -8.31 2.97 -13.78
N GLU A 7 -7.22 3.25 -13.06
CA GLU A 7 -6.13 4.13 -13.51
C GLU A 7 -4.84 3.32 -13.64
N GLN A 8 -4.01 3.62 -14.64
CA GLN A 8 -2.73 2.96 -14.84
C GLN A 8 -1.58 3.91 -14.53
N ILE A 9 -0.65 3.47 -13.67
CA ILE A 9 0.58 4.19 -13.34
C ILE A 9 1.76 3.23 -13.57
N GLY A 10 2.51 3.46 -14.64
CA GLY A 10 3.51 2.49 -15.09
C GLY A 10 2.85 1.13 -15.37
N LYS A 11 3.31 0.08 -14.71
CA LYS A 11 2.75 -1.27 -14.83
C LYS A 11 1.70 -1.59 -13.75
N ILE A 12 1.48 -0.69 -12.79
CA ILE A 12 0.54 -0.89 -11.70
C ILE A 12 -0.85 -0.42 -12.10
N THR A 13 -1.85 -1.25 -11.79
CA THR A 13 -3.26 -0.91 -11.91
C THR A 13 -3.79 -0.43 -10.57
N LEU A 14 -4.37 0.78 -10.55
CA LEU A 14 -5.22 1.25 -9.45
C LEU A 14 -6.67 0.95 -9.80
N ASP A 15 -7.31 0.13 -9.00
CA ASP A 15 -8.74 -0.13 -9.08
C ASP A 15 -9.48 0.83 -8.14
N LEU A 16 -10.31 1.70 -8.71
CA LEU A 16 -11.09 2.73 -8.03
C LEU A 16 -12.57 2.37 -7.93
N THR A 17 -12.94 1.11 -8.19
CA THR A 17 -14.36 0.66 -8.19
C THR A 17 -15.06 0.98 -6.86
N HIS A 18 -14.34 0.85 -5.76
CA HIS A 18 -14.84 1.12 -4.40
C HIS A 18 -14.37 2.45 -3.81
N TYR A 19 -13.75 3.32 -4.62
CA TYR A 19 -13.31 4.63 -4.15
C TYR A 19 -14.49 5.60 -4.05
N PRO A 20 -14.76 6.20 -2.88
CA PRO A 20 -15.93 7.06 -2.67
C PRO A 20 -15.85 8.43 -3.35
N GLY A 21 -14.75 8.75 -4.02
CA GLY A 21 -14.55 10.04 -4.70
C GLY A 21 -13.83 11.08 -3.87
N GLU A 22 -13.57 10.81 -2.59
CA GLU A 22 -12.80 11.66 -1.69
C GLU A 22 -11.92 10.82 -0.76
N ASP A 23 -10.76 11.35 -0.40
CA ASP A 23 -9.86 10.68 0.55
C ASP A 23 -10.36 10.87 1.98
N LEU A 24 -10.81 9.77 2.60
CA LEU A 24 -11.25 9.74 3.99
C LEU A 24 -10.09 9.84 4.99
N TYR A 25 -8.87 9.64 4.53
CA TYR A 25 -7.65 9.71 5.34
C TYR A 25 -6.53 10.38 4.53
N CYS A 26 -6.02 11.51 5.00
CA CYS A 26 -4.97 12.28 4.34
C CYS A 26 -4.15 13.06 5.37
N ASP A 27 -2.82 12.99 5.27
CA ASP A 27 -1.87 13.78 6.09
C ASP A 27 -1.50 15.12 5.42
N GLY A 28 -2.25 15.52 4.38
CA GLY A 28 -2.16 16.83 3.76
C GLY A 28 -0.86 17.08 2.99
N LYS A 29 -0.14 18.17 3.35
CA LYS A 29 1.05 18.64 2.59
C LYS A 29 2.21 17.63 2.54
N VAL A 30 2.32 16.75 3.53
CA VAL A 30 3.37 15.71 3.56
C VAL A 30 3.21 14.74 2.40
N GLU A 31 1.98 14.37 2.09
CA GLU A 31 1.72 13.46 0.97
C GLU A 31 1.94 14.13 -0.39
N ASP A 32 1.76 15.45 -0.49
CA ASP A 32 2.14 16.21 -1.69
C ASP A 32 3.65 16.15 -1.92
N GLU A 33 4.44 16.34 -0.85
CA GLU A 33 5.89 16.25 -0.91
C GLU A 33 6.35 14.83 -1.26
N LEU A 34 5.78 13.81 -0.62
CA LEU A 34 6.07 12.40 -0.92
C LEU A 34 5.76 12.07 -2.38
N LEU A 35 4.61 12.51 -2.90
CA LEU A 35 4.23 12.30 -4.29
C LEU A 35 5.23 12.93 -5.27
N SER A 36 5.70 14.15 -4.98
CA SER A 36 6.75 14.79 -5.79
C SER A 36 8.03 13.97 -5.76
N ILE A 37 8.47 13.52 -4.57
CA ILE A 37 9.70 12.74 -4.45
C ILE A 37 9.63 11.44 -5.26
N VAL A 38 8.53 10.67 -5.14
CA VAL A 38 8.45 9.38 -5.84
C VAL A 38 8.27 9.51 -7.36
N LYS A 39 7.86 10.68 -7.85
CA LYS A 39 7.81 11.00 -9.28
C LYS A 39 9.15 11.44 -9.84
N ASP A 40 9.91 12.22 -9.06
CA ASP A 40 11.10 12.93 -9.55
C ASP A 40 12.39 12.14 -9.30
N TYR A 41 12.38 11.19 -8.34
CA TYR A 41 13.58 10.47 -7.89
C TYR A 41 13.39 8.95 -7.89
N ALA A 42 14.46 8.24 -8.25
CA ALA A 42 14.49 6.79 -8.13
C ALA A 42 14.67 6.34 -6.67
N GLN A 43 14.21 5.13 -6.32
CA GLN A 43 14.30 4.61 -4.95
C GLN A 43 15.73 4.56 -4.38
N VAL A 44 16.73 4.40 -5.23
CA VAL A 44 18.16 4.43 -4.84
C VAL A 44 18.58 5.77 -4.24
N GLU A 45 17.89 6.86 -4.58
CA GLU A 45 18.17 8.22 -4.14
C GLU A 45 17.47 8.57 -2.81
N TYR A 46 16.49 7.76 -2.38
CA TYR A 46 15.68 8.06 -1.19
C TYR A 46 16.51 8.22 0.08
N ARG A 47 17.61 7.48 0.21
CA ARG A 47 18.49 7.62 1.36
C ARG A 47 19.07 9.04 1.47
N GLN A 48 19.55 9.57 0.37
CA GLN A 48 20.07 10.93 0.33
C GLN A 48 18.99 11.97 0.63
N ILE A 49 17.79 11.79 0.04
CA ILE A 49 16.64 12.69 0.26
C ILE A 49 16.22 12.71 1.73
N ILE A 50 16.19 11.55 2.39
CA ILE A 50 15.89 11.41 3.81
C ILE A 50 16.91 12.19 4.66
N GLU A 51 18.19 12.07 4.33
CA GLU A 51 19.28 12.77 5.04
C GLU A 51 19.22 14.29 4.85
N GLU A 52 18.83 14.77 3.65
CA GLU A 52 18.70 16.19 3.31
C GLU A 52 17.46 16.83 3.94
N LYS A 53 16.32 16.17 3.83
CA LYS A 53 15.02 16.68 4.28
C LYS A 53 14.88 16.66 5.80
N LYS A 54 15.48 15.70 6.50
CA LYS A 54 15.41 15.51 7.96
C LYS A 54 13.97 15.56 8.50
N SER A 55 13.04 15.05 7.70
CA SER A 55 11.61 15.02 7.99
C SER A 55 11.21 13.62 8.47
N TRP A 56 10.56 13.55 9.64
CA TRP A 56 10.08 12.28 10.17
C TRP A 56 9.12 11.56 9.22
N PRO A 57 8.10 12.20 8.63
CA PRO A 57 7.22 11.53 7.69
C PRO A 57 7.95 11.00 6.45
N ILE A 58 8.92 11.74 5.90
CA ILE A 58 9.72 11.29 4.75
C ILE A 58 10.55 10.07 5.14
N LEU A 59 11.22 10.09 6.28
CA LEU A 59 11.93 8.93 6.82
C LEU A 59 10.98 7.75 7.02
N TYR A 60 9.82 7.97 7.64
CA TYR A 60 8.85 6.92 7.95
C TYR A 60 8.34 6.22 6.69
N HIS A 61 7.98 6.98 5.65
CA HIS A 61 7.40 6.42 4.44
C HIS A 61 8.43 5.89 3.45
N LEU A 62 9.60 6.52 3.31
CA LEU A 62 10.57 6.17 2.27
C LEU A 62 11.74 5.31 2.74
N SER A 63 11.91 5.11 4.05
CA SER A 63 13.02 4.31 4.57
C SER A 63 12.96 2.85 4.08
N PRO A 64 14.03 2.35 3.45
CA PRO A 64 14.11 0.95 3.05
C PRO A 64 14.17 -0.01 4.24
N LEU A 65 14.50 0.47 5.45
CA LEU A 65 14.56 -0.36 6.65
C LEU A 65 13.20 -0.96 7.03
N ARG A 66 12.10 -0.40 6.56
CA ARG A 66 10.76 -0.97 6.79
C ARG A 66 10.57 -2.31 6.09
N GLU A 67 11.27 -2.57 5.01
CA GLU A 67 11.22 -3.84 4.31
C GLU A 67 11.70 -5.02 5.18
N ASN A 68 12.56 -4.75 6.18
CA ASN A 68 13.03 -5.78 7.13
C ASN A 68 11.88 -6.49 7.88
N ILE A 69 10.69 -5.87 7.96
CA ILE A 69 9.52 -6.48 8.59
C ILE A 69 9.10 -7.76 7.84
N VAL A 70 9.27 -7.80 6.53
CA VAL A 70 8.84 -8.90 5.66
C VAL A 70 10.00 -9.66 4.99
N ASP A 71 11.21 -9.13 5.00
CA ASP A 71 12.35 -9.71 4.27
C ASP A 71 12.75 -11.10 4.76
N TRP A 72 12.58 -11.37 6.03
CA TRP A 72 12.90 -12.66 6.64
C TRP A 72 11.87 -13.77 6.35
N ILE A 73 10.67 -13.41 5.85
CA ILE A 73 9.60 -14.36 5.56
C ILE A 73 9.92 -15.10 4.26
N PRO A 74 10.00 -16.43 4.26
CA PRO A 74 10.24 -17.19 3.04
C PRO A 74 8.97 -17.22 2.18
N MET A 75 9.02 -16.56 1.03
CA MET A 75 7.94 -16.56 0.04
C MET A 75 8.45 -17.11 -1.29
N LYS A 76 7.55 -17.64 -2.10
CA LYS A 76 7.82 -18.16 -3.45
C LYS A 76 7.16 -17.26 -4.48
N HIS A 77 7.76 -17.16 -5.64
CA HIS A 77 7.21 -16.43 -6.80
C HIS A 77 5.90 -17.03 -7.39
N THR A 78 5.34 -18.06 -6.77
CA THR A 78 4.04 -18.63 -7.12
C THR A 78 2.96 -18.29 -6.11
N GLU A 79 3.34 -17.65 -4.99
CA GLU A 79 2.44 -17.35 -3.87
C GLU A 79 1.78 -15.98 -4.06
N LYS A 80 0.56 -15.87 -3.53
CA LYS A 80 -0.28 -14.69 -3.59
C LYS A 80 -0.33 -13.98 -2.24
N VAL A 81 -0.16 -12.69 -2.28
CA VAL A 81 -0.08 -11.84 -1.09
C VAL A 81 -1.17 -10.79 -1.11
N LEU A 82 -1.84 -10.60 0.02
CA LEU A 82 -2.72 -9.48 0.30
C LEU A 82 -2.05 -8.54 1.31
N GLU A 83 -1.87 -7.27 0.93
CA GLU A 83 -1.40 -6.19 1.79
C GLU A 83 -2.55 -5.24 2.11
N VAL A 84 -3.10 -5.30 3.32
CA VAL A 84 -4.18 -4.42 3.78
C VAL A 84 -3.58 -3.20 4.46
N GLY A 85 -3.94 -2.00 3.97
CA GLY A 85 -3.38 -0.73 4.41
C GLY A 85 -1.97 -0.49 3.87
N SER A 86 -1.79 -0.68 2.56
CA SER A 86 -0.48 -0.56 1.90
C SER A 86 0.12 0.85 1.97
N GLY A 87 -0.71 1.88 2.19
CA GLY A 87 -0.28 3.28 2.32
C GLY A 87 0.59 3.74 1.15
N CYS A 88 1.72 4.36 1.48
CA CYS A 88 2.70 4.83 0.48
C CYS A 88 3.68 3.72 0.00
N GLY A 89 3.35 2.45 0.19
CA GLY A 89 4.11 1.32 -0.35
C GLY A 89 5.43 1.02 0.37
N ALA A 90 5.47 1.17 1.68
CA ALA A 90 6.71 0.98 2.44
C ALA A 90 7.26 -0.46 2.37
N ILE A 91 6.38 -1.46 2.20
CA ILE A 91 6.76 -2.88 2.09
C ILE A 91 6.32 -3.51 0.76
N THR A 92 5.45 -2.87 0.01
CA THR A 92 4.90 -3.38 -1.27
C THR A 92 6.00 -3.86 -2.22
N GLY A 93 7.09 -3.09 -2.35
CA GLY A 93 8.23 -3.47 -3.20
C GLY A 93 8.94 -4.73 -2.74
N ALA A 94 9.10 -4.93 -1.42
CA ALA A 94 9.67 -6.17 -0.89
C ALA A 94 8.77 -7.37 -1.15
N LEU A 95 7.46 -7.21 -0.98
CA LEU A 95 6.48 -8.26 -1.30
C LEU A 95 6.48 -8.60 -2.78
N SER A 96 6.49 -7.59 -3.65
CA SER A 96 6.53 -7.76 -5.12
C SER A 96 7.77 -8.55 -5.59
N ARG A 97 8.94 -8.33 -4.98
CA ARG A 97 10.17 -9.07 -5.30
C ARG A 97 10.13 -10.53 -4.87
N LYS A 98 9.26 -10.91 -3.94
CA LYS A 98 9.25 -12.24 -3.30
C LYS A 98 8.07 -13.10 -3.75
N ALA A 99 6.91 -12.50 -3.94
CA ALA A 99 5.66 -13.18 -4.29
C ALA A 99 5.42 -13.21 -5.80
N GLY A 100 4.49 -14.04 -6.23
CA GLY A 100 4.02 -14.09 -7.63
C GLY A 100 3.00 -13.02 -7.94
N GLU A 101 2.15 -12.67 -6.96
CA GLU A 101 1.09 -11.68 -7.08
C GLU A 101 0.94 -10.92 -5.75
N VAL A 102 0.82 -9.62 -5.83
CA VAL A 102 0.57 -8.75 -4.67
C VAL A 102 -0.67 -7.93 -4.92
N THR A 103 -1.68 -8.15 -4.10
CA THR A 103 -2.89 -7.34 -4.05
C THR A 103 -2.81 -6.39 -2.88
N CYS A 104 -2.84 -5.10 -3.14
CA CYS A 104 -2.84 -4.05 -2.13
C CYS A 104 -4.23 -3.47 -1.95
N VAL A 105 -4.59 -3.10 -0.74
CA VAL A 105 -5.82 -2.35 -0.43
C VAL A 105 -5.47 -1.16 0.44
N ASP A 106 -5.96 0.03 0.09
CA ASP A 106 -5.82 1.23 0.93
C ASP A 106 -7.01 2.17 0.77
N LEU A 107 -7.36 2.90 1.84
CA LEU A 107 -8.46 3.87 1.86
C LEU A 107 -8.17 5.13 1.04
N SER A 108 -6.90 5.54 0.99
CA SER A 108 -6.49 6.82 0.38
C SER A 108 -6.02 6.63 -1.05
N LYS A 109 -6.71 7.28 -1.99
CA LYS A 109 -6.28 7.35 -3.38
C LYS A 109 -4.90 8.01 -3.49
N LYS A 110 -4.64 9.04 -2.70
CA LYS A 110 -3.37 9.76 -2.72
C LYS A 110 -2.20 8.87 -2.31
N ARG A 111 -2.34 8.13 -1.22
CA ARG A 111 -1.31 7.17 -0.76
C ARG A 111 -1.11 6.03 -1.76
N SER A 112 -2.19 5.48 -2.28
CA SER A 112 -2.16 4.47 -3.34
C SER A 112 -1.46 4.97 -4.60
N THR A 113 -1.67 6.24 -4.96
CA THR A 113 -0.96 6.90 -6.07
C THR A 113 0.54 7.00 -5.79
N ILE A 114 0.95 7.36 -4.57
CA ILE A 114 2.37 7.39 -4.15
C ILE A 114 2.97 5.99 -4.25
N ASN A 115 2.26 4.96 -3.75
CA ASN A 115 2.69 3.57 -3.84
C ASN A 115 2.88 3.15 -5.30
N ALA A 116 1.92 3.45 -6.17
CA ALA A 116 1.98 3.11 -7.59
C ALA A 116 3.15 3.78 -8.32
N TYR A 117 3.42 5.06 -8.09
CA TYR A 117 4.60 5.73 -8.67
C TYR A 117 5.90 5.15 -8.15
N ARG A 118 5.98 4.86 -6.85
CA ARG A 118 7.15 4.25 -6.21
C ARG A 118 7.52 2.89 -6.80
N HIS A 119 6.52 2.12 -7.21
CA HIS A 119 6.67 0.75 -7.69
C HIS A 119 6.20 0.57 -9.14
N ALA A 120 6.23 1.64 -9.93
CA ALA A 120 5.67 1.71 -11.29
C ALA A 120 6.17 0.62 -12.25
N GLU A 121 7.32 0.03 -11.99
CA GLU A 121 7.90 -1.04 -12.81
C GLU A 121 7.50 -2.46 -12.37
N CYS A 122 6.78 -2.61 -11.24
CA CYS A 122 6.32 -3.91 -10.76
C CYS A 122 5.16 -4.43 -11.62
N GLU A 123 5.29 -5.63 -12.18
CA GLU A 123 4.29 -6.24 -13.06
C GLU A 123 3.23 -7.05 -12.32
N ASN A 124 3.48 -7.36 -11.05
CA ASN A 124 2.69 -8.27 -10.24
C ASN A 124 1.95 -7.58 -9.08
N VAL A 125 1.77 -6.26 -9.17
CA VAL A 125 1.08 -5.47 -8.13
C VAL A 125 -0.21 -4.87 -8.68
N THR A 126 -1.30 -5.06 -7.94
CA THR A 126 -2.59 -4.38 -8.15
C THR A 126 -2.98 -3.67 -6.87
N ILE A 127 -3.49 -2.45 -6.95
CA ILE A 127 -3.88 -1.64 -5.80
C ILE A 127 -5.38 -1.32 -5.89
N HIS A 128 -6.17 -1.81 -4.96
CA HIS A 128 -7.58 -1.46 -4.81
C HIS A 128 -7.74 -0.30 -3.83
N VAL A 129 -8.42 0.75 -4.25
CA VAL A 129 -8.62 1.97 -3.45
C VAL A 129 -10.04 2.00 -2.90
N GLY A 130 -10.16 2.01 -1.58
CA GLY A 130 -11.44 2.05 -0.89
C GLY A 130 -11.40 1.38 0.48
N ASN A 131 -12.57 1.27 1.10
CA ASN A 131 -12.67 0.58 2.37
C ASN A 131 -12.51 -0.94 2.17
N PHE A 132 -11.64 -1.56 2.95
CA PHE A 132 -11.40 -3.02 2.87
C PHE A 132 -12.69 -3.84 3.00
N LYS A 133 -13.63 -3.40 3.85
CA LYS A 133 -14.92 -4.06 4.03
C LYS A 133 -15.75 -4.12 2.73
N ASP A 134 -15.62 -3.09 1.88
CA ASP A 134 -16.36 -3.03 0.62
C ASP A 134 -15.64 -3.76 -0.51
N ILE A 135 -14.31 -3.86 -0.44
CA ILE A 135 -13.45 -4.52 -1.42
C ILE A 135 -13.35 -6.03 -1.18
N GLU A 136 -13.30 -6.46 0.09
CA GLU A 136 -13.06 -7.85 0.48
C GLU A 136 -13.97 -8.87 -0.21
N PRO A 137 -15.29 -8.62 -0.40
CA PRO A 137 -16.17 -9.56 -1.09
C PRO A 137 -15.81 -9.84 -2.55
N ASP A 138 -15.08 -8.90 -3.19
CA ASP A 138 -14.68 -9.01 -4.60
C ASP A 138 -13.25 -9.57 -4.75
N LEU A 139 -12.51 -9.73 -3.65
CA LEU A 139 -11.17 -10.31 -3.67
C LEU A 139 -11.23 -11.85 -3.78
N PRO A 140 -10.20 -12.48 -4.38
CA PRO A 140 -10.05 -13.93 -4.34
C PRO A 140 -9.81 -14.41 -2.91
N ASP A 141 -10.23 -15.64 -2.61
CA ASP A 141 -10.14 -16.29 -1.29
C ASP A 141 -8.87 -17.15 -1.09
N ASN A 142 -7.92 -17.09 -2.03
CA ASN A 142 -6.76 -17.97 -2.11
C ASN A 142 -5.42 -17.26 -1.93
N PHE A 143 -5.33 -16.32 -0.97
CA PHE A 143 -4.06 -15.72 -0.58
C PHE A 143 -3.25 -16.67 0.32
N ASP A 144 -1.94 -16.78 0.04
CA ASP A 144 -1.01 -17.54 0.86
C ASP A 144 -0.55 -16.74 2.08
N TYR A 145 -0.47 -15.40 1.95
CA TYR A 145 -0.11 -14.48 3.02
C TYR A 145 -1.03 -13.26 3.04
N ILE A 146 -1.36 -12.82 4.25
CA ILE A 146 -2.11 -11.57 4.48
C ILE A 146 -1.32 -10.71 5.47
N PHE A 147 -1.00 -9.49 5.08
CA PHE A 147 -0.27 -8.52 5.89
C PHE A 147 -1.16 -7.36 6.32
N LEU A 148 -1.18 -7.09 7.63
CA LEU A 148 -1.84 -5.94 8.26
C LEU A 148 -0.81 -5.22 9.13
N ILE A 149 -0.03 -4.32 8.53
CA ILE A 149 1.09 -3.66 9.21
C ILE A 149 0.78 -2.18 9.40
N GLY A 150 0.61 -1.76 10.67
CA GLY A 150 0.30 -0.38 11.02
C GLY A 150 -1.13 0.04 10.67
N VAL A 151 -2.08 -0.90 10.64
CA VAL A 151 -3.50 -0.63 10.32
C VAL A 151 -4.45 -1.20 11.35
N PHE A 152 -4.00 -2.15 12.17
CA PHE A 152 -4.88 -2.87 13.10
C PHE A 152 -5.50 -1.94 14.16
N GLU A 153 -4.78 -0.91 14.58
CA GLU A 153 -5.24 0.14 15.49
C GLU A 153 -6.39 0.98 14.94
N TYR A 154 -6.53 1.03 13.63
CA TYR A 154 -7.61 1.74 12.94
C TYR A 154 -8.83 0.86 12.63
N GLY A 155 -8.74 -0.45 12.92
CA GLY A 155 -9.78 -1.44 12.58
C GLY A 155 -11.16 -1.09 13.15
N GLN A 156 -11.22 -0.49 14.35
CA GLN A 156 -12.48 -0.07 14.95
C GLN A 156 -13.14 1.07 14.18
N SER A 157 -12.36 2.03 13.69
CA SER A 157 -12.87 3.24 13.01
C SER A 157 -13.35 2.96 11.60
N TYR A 158 -12.68 2.05 10.87
CA TYR A 158 -12.91 1.85 9.44
C TYR A 158 -13.45 0.46 9.07
N MET A 159 -13.24 -0.55 9.92
CA MET A 159 -13.65 -1.93 9.64
C MET A 159 -14.75 -2.41 10.58
N GLY A 160 -15.14 -1.62 11.58
CA GLY A 160 -16.13 -2.03 12.60
C GLY A 160 -15.65 -3.19 13.49
N CYS A 161 -14.35 -3.51 13.47
CA CYS A 161 -13.77 -4.59 14.24
C CYS A 161 -13.51 -4.14 15.68
N LEU A 162 -14.11 -4.83 16.66
CA LEU A 162 -13.82 -4.63 18.07
C LEU A 162 -12.53 -5.37 18.42
N LEU A 163 -11.42 -4.64 18.55
CA LEU A 163 -10.11 -5.18 18.96
C LEU A 163 -10.16 -5.94 20.31
N TYR A 164 -11.16 -5.64 21.15
CA TYR A 164 -11.35 -6.26 22.46
C TYR A 164 -11.96 -7.66 22.46
N THR A 165 -12.38 -8.15 21.30
CA THR A 165 -12.96 -9.52 21.17
C THR A 165 -11.96 -10.54 20.64
N SER A 166 -10.73 -10.13 20.33
CA SER A 166 -9.66 -11.08 20.01
C SER A 166 -9.19 -11.75 21.30
N PRO A 167 -9.26 -13.08 21.45
CA PRO A 167 -8.68 -13.76 22.60
C PRO A 167 -7.17 -13.50 22.62
N SER A 168 -6.70 -12.93 23.70
CA SER A 168 -5.29 -12.74 24.02
C SER A 168 -4.61 -14.08 24.26
#